data_edb9de9bad4d1187c4fa214e18c73416
#
_entry.id   edb9de9bad4d1187c4fa214e18c73416
#
_cell.length_a   1.000
_cell.length_b   1.000
_cell.length_c   1.000
_cell.angle_alpha   90.00
_cell.angle_beta   90.00
_cell.angle_gamma   90.00
#
_symmetry.space_group_name_H-M   'P 1'
#
loop_
_entity.id
_entity.type
_entity.pdbx_description
1 polymer ?
#
loop_
_entity_poly.entity_id
_entity_poly.type
_entity_poly.pdbx_seq_one_letter_code
_entity_poly.pdbx_strand_id
1 'polypeptide(L)'
;LERSGIPYEYLTGKTKDRDSHIIASLKLGGEDTKLNKHVKSLAENYAEIAKNEVQYENFMCDDADFVLCAYGTSARVCKKAVKVLREQGIKAGLFRPITLWPFPENELEAACANAKKVLTVEMSLGQMVQDVRMYSGKKKSELDFYGEPGGVIPKLDVIVEKVKSYV
;
A
#
# COMPACT_ATOMS: atom_id res chain seq x y z
N LEU A 1 -16.90 -13.22 -25.62
CA LEU A 1 -16.06 -12.13 -25.10
C LEU A 1 -15.16 -11.65 -26.24
N GLU A 2 -15.54 -10.55 -26.92
CA GLU A 2 -14.60 -9.84 -27.78
C GLU A 2 -13.41 -9.43 -26.89
N ARG A 3 -12.25 -9.96 -27.20
CA ARG A 3 -11.02 -9.54 -26.54
C ARG A 3 -10.76 -8.10 -26.96
N SER A 4 -11.10 -7.15 -26.10
CA SER A 4 -10.73 -5.75 -26.26
C SER A 4 -9.24 -5.68 -26.59
N GLY A 5 -8.90 -4.98 -27.67
CA GLY A 5 -7.60 -4.92 -28.31
C GLY A 5 -6.42 -4.58 -27.43
N ILE A 6 -5.95 -5.54 -26.63
CA ILE A 6 -4.58 -5.49 -26.12
C ILE A 6 -3.68 -5.59 -27.35
N PRO A 7 -2.84 -4.59 -27.60
CA PRO A 7 -1.91 -4.64 -28.71
C PRO A 7 -1.14 -5.97 -28.72
N TYR A 8 -1.03 -6.57 -29.89
CA TYR A 8 -0.44 -7.90 -30.07
C TYR A 8 0.99 -8.02 -29.49
N GLU A 9 1.74 -6.92 -29.51
CA GLU A 9 3.07 -6.82 -28.91
C GLU A 9 3.12 -7.06 -27.40
N TYR A 10 2.01 -6.89 -26.68
CA TYR A 10 1.93 -7.12 -25.22
C TYR A 10 1.39 -8.50 -24.84
N LEU A 11 1.06 -9.34 -25.81
CA LEU A 11 0.63 -10.71 -25.53
C LEU A 11 1.83 -11.57 -25.10
N THR A 12 1.62 -12.41 -24.10
CA THR A 12 2.62 -13.39 -23.66
C THR A 12 2.81 -14.52 -24.70
N GLY A 13 4.02 -15.03 -24.79
CA GLY A 13 4.36 -16.13 -25.68
C GLY A 13 4.95 -15.70 -27.02
N LYS A 14 5.58 -16.67 -27.70
CA LYS A 14 6.20 -16.50 -29.04
C LYS A 14 5.17 -16.81 -30.12
N THR A 15 5.07 -15.95 -31.13
CA THR A 15 4.30 -16.20 -32.35
C THR A 15 5.21 -16.14 -33.56
N LYS A 16 4.72 -16.54 -34.75
CA LYS A 16 5.54 -16.56 -36.00
C LYS A 16 6.04 -15.15 -36.37
N ASP A 17 5.33 -14.13 -36.01
CA ASP A 17 5.55 -12.75 -36.48
C ASP A 17 6.11 -11.83 -35.38
N ARG A 18 6.54 -12.38 -34.26
CA ARG A 18 7.07 -11.62 -33.14
C ARG A 18 8.30 -12.27 -32.55
N ASP A 19 9.38 -11.49 -32.46
CA ASP A 19 10.58 -11.91 -31.75
C ASP A 19 10.30 -12.11 -30.26
N SER A 20 10.93 -13.11 -29.66
CA SER A 20 10.79 -13.27 -28.22
C SER A 20 11.51 -12.13 -27.49
N HIS A 21 10.80 -11.49 -26.57
CA HIS A 21 11.35 -10.51 -25.64
C HIS A 21 12.13 -11.26 -24.55
N ILE A 22 13.29 -11.77 -24.90
CA ILE A 22 14.21 -12.36 -23.93
C ILE A 22 15.20 -11.29 -23.55
N ILE A 23 15.11 -10.80 -22.32
CA ILE A 23 16.22 -10.06 -21.70
C ILE A 23 17.25 -11.11 -21.35
N ALA A 24 18.19 -11.35 -22.27
CA ALA A 24 19.27 -12.31 -22.06
C ALA A 24 20.09 -11.90 -20.84
N SER A 25 20.65 -12.90 -20.14
CA SER A 25 21.61 -12.72 -19.06
C SER A 25 22.66 -11.68 -19.43
N LEU A 26 22.67 -10.61 -18.69
CA LEU A 26 23.53 -9.47 -18.91
C LEU A 26 24.88 -9.77 -18.26
N LYS A 27 25.96 -9.49 -18.96
CA LYS A 27 27.32 -9.74 -18.51
C LYS A 27 27.57 -9.00 -17.19
N LEU A 28 27.96 -9.74 -16.15
CA LEU A 28 28.35 -9.21 -14.85
C LEU A 28 29.74 -8.57 -14.91
N GLY A 29 29.93 -7.48 -14.16
CA GLY A 29 31.23 -6.85 -13.90
C GLY A 29 31.58 -5.67 -14.81
N GLY A 30 32.22 -4.64 -14.22
CA GLY A 30 32.70 -3.42 -14.86
C GLY A 30 31.66 -2.28 -14.95
N GLU A 31 32.16 -1.04 -14.96
CA GLU A 31 31.33 0.15 -14.90
C GLU A 31 30.46 0.39 -16.17
N ASP A 32 30.87 -0.07 -17.32
CA ASP A 32 30.19 0.19 -18.60
C ASP A 32 29.48 -1.02 -19.22
N THR A 33 29.13 -2.03 -18.40
CA THR A 33 28.43 -3.19 -18.91
C THR A 33 26.99 -2.86 -19.31
N LYS A 34 26.42 -3.62 -20.23
CA LYS A 34 25.01 -3.51 -20.61
C LYS A 34 24.08 -3.66 -19.40
N LEU A 35 24.42 -4.50 -18.42
CA LEU A 35 23.66 -4.66 -17.18
C LEU A 35 23.68 -3.40 -16.33
N ASN A 36 24.85 -2.79 -16.11
CA ASN A 36 24.97 -1.56 -15.33
C ASN A 36 24.13 -0.42 -15.96
N LYS A 37 24.23 -0.20 -17.27
CA LYS A 37 23.45 0.81 -18.00
C LYS A 37 21.95 0.53 -17.89
N HIS A 38 21.54 -0.71 -18.06
CA HIS A 38 20.14 -1.12 -17.93
C HIS A 38 19.58 -0.88 -16.53
N VAL A 39 20.32 -1.26 -15.49
CA VAL A 39 19.89 -1.04 -14.10
C VAL A 39 19.78 0.46 -13.76
N LYS A 40 20.70 1.29 -14.26
CA LYS A 40 20.61 2.74 -14.11
C LYS A 40 19.37 3.32 -14.80
N SER A 41 19.07 2.89 -16.02
CA SER A 41 17.86 3.30 -16.74
C SER A 41 16.58 2.84 -16.02
N LEU A 42 16.57 1.63 -15.45
CA LEU A 42 15.44 1.17 -14.61
C LEU A 42 15.28 2.05 -13.36
N ALA A 43 16.37 2.43 -12.70
CA ALA A 43 16.31 3.30 -11.53
C ALA A 43 15.71 4.68 -11.86
N GLU A 44 16.07 5.25 -13.01
CA GLU A 44 15.48 6.49 -13.52
C GLU A 44 13.98 6.34 -13.78
N ASN A 45 13.56 5.25 -14.43
CA ASN A 45 12.14 4.97 -14.68
C ASN A 45 11.37 4.78 -13.37
N TYR A 46 11.93 4.07 -12.41
CA TYR A 46 11.31 3.89 -11.09
C TYR A 46 11.18 5.20 -10.33
N ALA A 47 12.17 6.08 -10.42
CA ALA A 47 12.08 7.41 -9.81
C ALA A 47 10.95 8.26 -10.42
N GLU A 48 10.76 8.20 -11.74
CA GLU A 48 9.65 8.89 -12.41
C GLU A 48 8.28 8.28 -12.01
N ILE A 49 8.16 6.95 -11.93
CA ILE A 49 6.95 6.28 -11.46
C ILE A 49 6.65 6.69 -10.00
N ALA A 50 7.68 6.64 -9.13
CA ALA A 50 7.53 7.02 -7.73
C ALA A 50 7.06 8.47 -7.55
N LYS A 51 7.45 9.37 -8.46
CA LYS A 51 7.04 10.77 -8.44
C LYS A 51 5.61 11.00 -8.94
N ASN A 52 5.16 10.23 -9.93
CA ASN A 52 3.94 10.57 -10.66
C ASN A 52 2.74 9.64 -10.35
N GLU A 53 2.96 8.45 -9.80
CA GLU A 53 1.94 7.41 -9.71
C GLU A 53 1.46 7.12 -8.28
N VAL A 54 1.93 7.86 -7.29
CA VAL A 54 1.45 7.73 -5.90
C VAL A 54 -0.03 8.08 -5.80
N GLN A 55 -0.83 7.15 -5.27
CA GLN A 55 -2.26 7.36 -5.06
C GLN A 55 -2.68 6.88 -3.67
N TYR A 56 -3.52 7.66 -3.00
CA TYR A 56 -4.03 7.36 -1.67
C TYR A 56 -5.39 8.03 -1.42
N GLU A 57 -6.05 7.64 -0.35
CA GLU A 57 -7.27 8.28 0.17
C GLU A 57 -7.10 8.57 1.66
N ASN A 58 -7.28 9.83 2.06
CA ASN A 58 -7.45 10.25 3.45
C ASN A 58 -8.93 10.38 3.75
N PHE A 59 -9.42 9.61 4.71
CA PHE A 59 -10.80 9.70 5.16
C PHE A 59 -10.85 10.07 6.65
N MET A 60 -11.19 11.33 6.96
CA MET A 60 -11.32 11.87 8.31
C MET A 60 -10.03 11.76 9.15
N CYS A 61 -8.83 11.93 8.54
CA CYS A 61 -7.56 11.86 9.27
C CYS A 61 -7.13 13.17 9.92
N ASP A 62 -7.61 14.33 9.45
CA ASP A 62 -7.11 15.64 9.83
C ASP A 62 -7.20 15.93 11.35
N ASP A 63 -8.23 15.43 12.03
CA ASP A 63 -8.46 15.57 13.46
C ASP A 63 -8.47 14.23 14.21
N ALA A 64 -7.91 13.17 13.60
CA ALA A 64 -7.97 11.82 14.14
C ALA A 64 -6.98 11.59 15.28
N ASP A 65 -7.49 11.12 16.42
CA ASP A 65 -6.68 10.57 17.52
C ASP A 65 -6.15 9.16 17.18
N PHE A 66 -6.92 8.42 16.36
CA PHE A 66 -6.62 7.04 15.96
C PHE A 66 -6.72 6.91 14.44
N VAL A 67 -5.64 6.48 13.78
CA VAL A 67 -5.63 6.27 12.34
C VAL A 67 -5.62 4.77 12.04
N LEU A 68 -6.61 4.32 11.26
CA LEU A 68 -6.61 2.99 10.65
C LEU A 68 -5.83 3.07 9.34
N CYS A 69 -4.92 2.14 9.09
CA CYS A 69 -4.22 2.02 7.82
C CYS A 69 -4.60 0.70 7.15
N ALA A 70 -5.24 0.76 5.98
CA ALA A 70 -5.76 -0.42 5.30
C ALA A 70 -5.95 -0.18 3.80
N TYR A 71 -5.88 -1.25 3.00
CA TYR A 71 -6.14 -1.20 1.55
C TYR A 71 -7.19 -2.24 1.13
N GLY A 72 -7.66 -2.14 -0.11
CA GLY A 72 -8.58 -3.11 -0.71
C GLY A 72 -9.86 -3.33 0.12
N THR A 73 -10.19 -4.59 0.36
CA THR A 73 -11.38 -4.98 1.13
C THR A 73 -11.29 -4.57 2.60
N SER A 74 -10.10 -4.68 3.22
CA SER A 74 -9.87 -4.21 4.59
C SER A 74 -10.18 -2.73 4.76
N ALA A 75 -9.81 -1.89 3.78
CA ALA A 75 -10.12 -0.46 3.81
C ALA A 75 -11.64 -0.17 3.79
N ARG A 76 -12.43 -0.97 3.07
CA ARG A 76 -13.90 -0.83 3.08
C ARG A 76 -14.49 -1.10 4.46
N VAL A 77 -14.01 -2.14 5.14
CA VAL A 77 -14.43 -2.44 6.52
C VAL A 77 -13.97 -1.36 7.48
N CYS A 78 -12.70 -0.92 7.39
CA CYS A 78 -12.14 0.16 8.19
C CYS A 78 -12.91 1.48 7.99
N LYS A 79 -13.32 1.81 6.76
CA LYS A 79 -14.14 3.01 6.48
C LYS A 79 -15.49 2.99 7.22
N LYS A 80 -16.11 1.80 7.33
CA LYS A 80 -17.30 1.63 8.16
C LYS A 80 -16.97 1.72 9.64
N ALA A 81 -15.87 1.13 10.09
CA ALA A 81 -15.42 1.22 11.49
C ALA A 81 -15.19 2.67 11.92
N VAL A 82 -14.54 3.49 11.09
CA VAL A 82 -14.34 4.92 11.33
C VAL A 82 -15.68 5.63 11.57
N LYS A 83 -16.69 5.39 10.73
CA LYS A 83 -18.01 5.98 10.90
C LYS A 83 -18.64 5.58 12.23
N VAL A 84 -18.64 4.30 12.57
CA VAL A 84 -19.18 3.77 13.84
C VAL A 84 -18.46 4.37 15.05
N LEU A 85 -17.13 4.48 15.00
CA LEU A 85 -16.34 5.09 16.07
C LEU A 85 -16.65 6.58 16.24
N ARG A 86 -16.79 7.31 15.16
CA ARG A 86 -17.13 8.72 15.16
C ARG A 86 -18.55 9.00 15.67
N GLU A 87 -19.53 8.15 15.37
CA GLU A 87 -20.86 8.20 15.95
C GLU A 87 -20.84 8.02 17.48
N GLN A 88 -19.79 7.40 18.03
CA GLN A 88 -19.53 7.20 19.45
C GLN A 88 -18.60 8.26 20.06
N GLY A 89 -18.27 9.32 19.31
CA GLY A 89 -17.40 10.42 19.77
C GLY A 89 -15.90 10.12 19.72
N ILE A 90 -15.48 8.97 19.15
CA ILE A 90 -14.06 8.60 19.03
C ILE A 90 -13.53 9.14 17.70
N LYS A 91 -12.51 10.00 17.76
CA LYS A 91 -11.89 10.61 16.58
C LYS A 91 -11.00 9.61 15.84
N ALA A 92 -11.61 8.76 15.03
CA ALA A 92 -10.90 7.83 14.15
C ALA A 92 -10.83 8.37 12.72
N GLY A 93 -9.77 7.99 11.99
CA GLY A 93 -9.57 8.25 10.57
C GLY A 93 -9.10 6.99 9.84
N LEU A 94 -9.14 7.00 8.51
CA LEU A 94 -8.61 5.95 7.66
C LEU A 94 -7.64 6.54 6.64
N PHE A 95 -6.42 6.09 6.68
CA PHE A 95 -5.45 6.22 5.58
C PHE A 95 -5.51 4.98 4.70
N ARG A 96 -5.82 5.16 3.44
CA ARG A 96 -5.89 4.07 2.46
C ARG A 96 -4.85 4.30 1.36
N PRO A 97 -3.72 3.57 1.34
CA PRO A 97 -2.89 3.52 0.15
C PRO A 97 -3.68 2.84 -0.99
N ILE A 98 -3.70 3.46 -2.17
CA ILE A 98 -4.27 2.89 -3.39
C ILE A 98 -3.14 2.20 -4.16
N THR A 99 -1.98 2.87 -4.29
CA THR A 99 -0.74 2.24 -4.73
C THR A 99 0.02 1.69 -3.51
N LEU A 100 0.48 0.45 -3.61
CA LEU A 100 1.36 -0.16 -2.62
C LEU A 100 2.83 -0.04 -3.04
N TRP A 101 3.08 0.19 -4.31
CA TRP A 101 4.32 0.68 -4.87
C TRP A 101 4.01 1.57 -6.09
N PRO A 102 4.52 2.80 -6.13
CA PRO A 102 5.19 3.48 -5.00
C PRO A 102 4.24 3.69 -3.82
N PHE A 103 4.79 3.58 -2.61
CA PHE A 103 4.01 3.77 -1.39
C PHE A 103 3.87 5.26 -1.07
N PRO A 104 2.72 5.75 -0.58
CA PRO A 104 2.49 7.15 -0.20
C PRO A 104 3.11 7.47 1.17
N GLU A 105 4.44 7.57 1.22
CA GLU A 105 5.24 7.70 2.45
C GLU A 105 4.97 9.00 3.19
N ASN A 106 5.12 10.12 2.51
CA ASN A 106 4.94 11.46 3.08
C ASN A 106 3.48 11.71 3.51
N GLU A 107 2.54 11.18 2.74
CA GLU A 107 1.12 11.34 2.98
C GLU A 107 0.68 10.50 4.18
N LEU A 108 1.26 9.32 4.37
CA LEU A 108 1.02 8.50 5.56
C LEU A 108 1.59 9.19 6.81
N GLU A 109 2.83 9.71 6.74
CA GLU A 109 3.43 10.45 7.84
C GLU A 109 2.57 11.64 8.25
N ALA A 110 2.12 12.43 7.27
CA ALA A 110 1.24 13.57 7.51
C ALA A 110 -0.11 13.15 8.12
N ALA A 111 -0.74 12.09 7.61
CA ALA A 111 -2.01 11.58 8.15
C ALA A 111 -1.87 11.05 9.59
N CYS A 112 -0.70 10.53 9.96
CA CYS A 112 -0.43 9.99 11.28
C CYS A 112 0.11 11.03 12.27
N ALA A 113 0.52 12.22 11.83
CA ALA A 113 1.27 13.20 12.65
C ALA A 113 0.65 13.45 14.03
N ASN A 114 -0.66 13.68 14.08
CA ASN A 114 -1.40 13.97 15.32
C ASN A 114 -2.03 12.73 15.98
N ALA A 115 -1.94 11.56 15.35
CA ALA A 115 -2.54 10.35 15.87
C ALA A 115 -1.81 9.85 17.14
N LYS A 116 -2.56 9.45 18.14
CA LYS A 116 -2.05 8.78 19.36
C LYS A 116 -1.69 7.33 19.09
N LYS A 117 -2.41 6.68 18.16
CA LYS A 117 -2.15 5.31 17.76
C LYS A 117 -2.58 5.03 16.32
N VAL A 118 -1.83 4.15 15.65
CA VAL A 118 -2.11 3.69 14.29
C VAL A 118 -2.35 2.19 14.31
N LEU A 119 -3.49 1.75 13.78
CA LEU A 119 -3.84 0.34 13.61
C LEU A 119 -3.77 -0.05 12.13
N THR A 120 -2.85 -0.92 11.78
CA THR A 120 -2.81 -1.51 10.44
C THR A 120 -3.74 -2.73 10.37
N VAL A 121 -4.61 -2.78 9.35
CA VAL A 121 -5.57 -3.88 9.15
C VAL A 121 -5.37 -4.51 7.78
N GLU A 122 -5.06 -5.81 7.75
CA GLU A 122 -4.74 -6.54 6.53
C GLU A 122 -5.41 -7.90 6.45
N MET A 123 -5.62 -8.40 5.23
CA MET A 123 -5.99 -9.81 4.97
C MET A 123 -4.73 -10.68 4.80
N SER A 124 -3.74 -10.46 5.67
CA SER A 124 -2.44 -11.15 5.67
C SER A 124 -1.87 -11.25 7.09
N LEU A 125 -0.73 -11.89 7.24
CA LEU A 125 0.02 -11.95 8.49
C LEU A 125 0.97 -10.74 8.70
N GLY A 126 0.82 -9.70 7.88
CA GLY A 126 1.57 -8.46 8.00
C GLY A 126 2.60 -8.27 6.87
N GLN A 127 2.22 -7.49 5.87
CA GLN A 127 3.08 -7.05 4.76
C GLN A 127 3.15 -5.52 4.76
N MET A 128 2.04 -4.83 4.46
CA MET A 128 1.96 -3.37 4.47
C MET A 128 2.27 -2.77 5.85
N VAL A 129 2.03 -3.50 6.94
CA VAL A 129 2.41 -3.05 8.29
C VAL A 129 3.90 -2.73 8.41
N GLN A 130 4.76 -3.30 7.57
CA GLN A 130 6.18 -2.94 7.56
C GLN A 130 6.40 -1.53 6.99
N ASP A 131 5.68 -1.19 5.91
CA ASP A 131 5.71 0.16 5.34
C ASP A 131 5.13 1.17 6.33
N VAL A 132 4.02 0.83 7.01
CA VAL A 132 3.45 1.68 8.06
C VAL A 132 4.44 1.91 9.21
N ARG A 133 5.18 0.89 9.62
CA ARG A 133 6.25 1.01 10.65
C ARG A 133 7.38 1.91 10.20
N MET A 134 7.72 1.88 8.93
CA MET A 134 8.81 2.65 8.35
C MET A 134 8.45 4.11 8.15
N TYR A 135 7.24 4.39 7.67
CA TYR A 135 6.86 5.70 7.15
C TYR A 135 5.82 6.46 7.97
N SER A 136 5.22 5.89 9.00
CA SER A 136 4.19 6.60 9.80
C SER A 136 4.73 7.66 10.76
N GLY A 137 6.06 7.77 10.93
CA GLY A 137 6.67 8.64 11.93
C GLY A 137 6.39 8.24 13.39
N LYS A 138 5.77 7.07 13.64
CA LYS A 138 5.32 6.62 14.96
C LYS A 138 6.28 5.64 15.62
N LYS A 139 6.35 5.69 16.96
CA LYS A 139 7.09 4.71 17.77
C LYS A 139 6.37 3.37 17.77
N LYS A 140 7.10 2.28 17.99
CA LYS A 140 6.55 0.91 18.04
C LYS A 140 5.37 0.78 19.01
N SER A 141 5.37 1.49 20.15
CA SER A 141 4.30 1.50 21.14
C SER A 141 3.01 2.17 20.66
N GLU A 142 3.11 3.02 19.63
CA GLU A 142 1.98 3.74 19.02
C GLU A 142 1.40 3.00 17.81
N LEU A 143 2.02 1.88 17.43
CA LEU A 143 1.61 1.06 16.29
C LEU A 143 0.98 -0.25 16.77
N ASP A 144 -0.10 -0.66 16.14
CA ASP A 144 -0.74 -1.95 16.36
C ASP A 144 -1.11 -2.60 15.02
N PHE A 145 -1.45 -3.88 15.07
CA PHE A 145 -1.72 -4.69 13.90
C PHE A 145 -2.89 -5.64 14.13
N TYR A 146 -3.77 -5.75 13.12
CA TYR A 146 -4.80 -6.77 13.04
C TYR A 146 -4.80 -7.40 11.65
N GLY A 147 -4.47 -8.68 11.58
CA GLY A 147 -4.38 -9.43 10.33
C GLY A 147 -5.25 -10.69 10.35
N GLU A 148 -5.96 -10.92 9.24
CA GLU A 148 -6.73 -12.14 8.99
C GLU A 148 -6.25 -12.80 7.70
N PRO A 149 -5.47 -13.88 7.76
CA PRO A 149 -4.96 -14.55 6.57
C PRO A 149 -6.01 -15.47 5.92
N GLY A 150 -5.65 -16.04 4.76
CA GLY A 150 -6.44 -17.09 4.11
C GLY A 150 -7.76 -16.64 3.51
N GLY A 151 -7.87 -15.37 3.12
CA GLY A 151 -9.09 -14.83 2.49
C GLY A 151 -10.21 -14.46 3.48
N VAL A 152 -9.94 -14.53 4.78
CA VAL A 152 -10.89 -14.11 5.81
C VAL A 152 -10.96 -12.58 5.86
N ILE A 153 -12.17 -12.05 5.78
CA ILE A 153 -12.39 -10.60 5.87
C ILE A 153 -12.30 -10.15 7.32
N PRO A 154 -11.49 -9.12 7.64
CA PRO A 154 -11.42 -8.55 8.98
C PRO A 154 -12.80 -8.12 9.48
N LYS A 155 -13.12 -8.47 10.73
CA LYS A 155 -14.44 -8.21 11.31
C LYS A 155 -14.56 -6.78 11.83
N LEU A 156 -15.67 -6.14 11.50
CA LEU A 156 -15.97 -4.76 11.90
C LEU A 156 -15.95 -4.57 13.43
N ASP A 157 -16.61 -5.46 14.15
CA ASP A 157 -16.70 -5.43 15.61
C ASP A 157 -15.33 -5.55 16.27
N VAL A 158 -14.47 -6.45 15.78
CA VAL A 158 -13.10 -6.60 16.27
C VAL A 158 -12.28 -5.32 16.07
N ILE A 159 -12.39 -4.67 14.90
CA ILE A 159 -11.69 -3.41 14.63
C ILE A 159 -12.18 -2.30 15.57
N VAL A 160 -13.50 -2.18 15.72
CA VAL A 160 -14.11 -1.17 16.60
C VAL A 160 -13.69 -1.37 18.06
N GLU A 161 -13.81 -2.58 18.60
CA GLU A 161 -13.41 -2.88 19.99
C GLU A 161 -11.90 -2.68 20.20
N LYS A 162 -11.09 -3.02 19.21
CA LYS A 162 -9.64 -2.80 19.28
C LYS A 162 -9.30 -1.32 19.39
N VAL A 163 -9.93 -0.44 18.61
CA VAL A 163 -9.73 1.00 18.70
C VAL A 163 -10.26 1.55 20.02
N LYS A 164 -11.41 1.07 20.51
CA LYS A 164 -11.94 1.45 21.84
C LYS A 164 -10.98 1.13 22.98
N SER A 165 -10.21 0.04 22.86
CA SER A 165 -9.23 -0.34 23.89
C SER A 165 -8.03 0.63 23.98
N TYR A 166 -7.93 1.60 23.07
CA TYR A 166 -6.88 2.64 23.11
C TYR A 166 -7.32 3.90 23.83
N VAL A 167 -8.63 4.07 24.06
CA VAL A 167 -9.21 5.22 24.77
C VAL A 167 -9.09 5.04 26.27
#